data_f414c7548becc75fb1aac2a5b9a70258
#
_entry.id   f414c7548becc75fb1aac2a5b9a70258
#
_cell.length_a   1.000
_cell.length_b   1.000
_cell.length_c   1.000
_cell.angle_alpha   90.00
_cell.angle_beta   90.00
_cell.angle_gamma   90.00
#
_symmetry.space_group_name_H-M   'P 1'
#
loop_
_entity.id
_entity.type
_entity.pdbx_description
1 polymer ?
#
loop_
_entity_poly.entity_id
_entity_poly.type
_entity_poly.pdbx_seq_one_letter_code
_entity_poly.pdbx_strand_id
1 'polypeptide(L)'
;MSSALRSLLVGLALLALAALFDLRLARYDLSRPYDVAHVPSGKVARVAALGHRTFLSDLYWLDAVQYIGEPRADERGWDKLFPLIDLVTDLDPRHGYAYQTAGIVLSAQGRLEESDRILKKGLEQGPKWWTFPYYLAFNAWFYRGDYQQGARYAEMAALMPGASTNVAHLAVSLKSKTGRPEDAIEMIEELKKTVKDEKSAGALDDQLKLAVLERDAQALERAAAEFEERFHRPIASLDELLASHLVERLPDDPFGGHYYWDAGEGRVHSSANSFRFRRPDGAHRPSGFQYQTKSGVRP
;
A
#
# COMPACT_ATOMS: atom_id res chain seq x y z
N MET A 1 60.16 5.49 34.54
CA MET A 1 58.75 5.45 35.01
C MET A 1 58.38 4.00 35.17
N SER A 2 58.08 3.54 36.38
CA SER A 2 57.76 2.13 36.65
C SER A 2 56.50 1.69 35.90
N SER A 3 56.37 0.41 35.56
CA SER A 3 55.17 -0.13 34.93
C SER A 3 53.90 0.16 35.75
N ALA A 4 54.01 0.10 37.07
CA ALA A 4 52.93 0.45 38.03
C ALA A 4 52.47 1.91 37.90
N LEU A 5 53.38 2.86 37.70
CA LEU A 5 53.01 4.26 37.52
C LEU A 5 52.31 4.51 36.20
N ARG A 6 52.70 3.79 35.12
CA ARG A 6 51.97 3.85 33.80
C ARG A 6 50.58 3.30 33.92
N SER A 7 50.40 2.16 34.59
CA SER A 7 49.06 1.55 34.77
C SER A 7 48.18 2.43 35.64
N LEU A 8 48.71 3.09 36.64
CA LEU A 8 47.97 4.04 37.47
C LEU A 8 47.50 5.27 36.65
N LEU A 9 48.38 5.83 35.80
CA LEU A 9 48.05 6.98 34.97
C LEU A 9 47.00 6.63 33.91
N VAL A 10 47.08 5.44 33.31
CA VAL A 10 46.07 4.96 32.36
C VAL A 10 44.71 4.76 33.05
N GLY A 11 44.70 4.17 34.26
CA GLY A 11 43.49 4.01 35.06
C GLY A 11 42.83 5.34 35.42
N LEU A 12 43.62 6.32 35.84
CA LEU A 12 43.11 7.67 36.12
C LEU A 12 42.58 8.38 34.86
N ALA A 13 43.24 8.22 33.74
CA ALA A 13 42.77 8.77 32.46
C ALA A 13 41.43 8.15 32.01
N LEU A 14 41.25 6.84 32.16
CA LEU A 14 40.00 6.15 31.88
C LEU A 14 38.88 6.57 32.82
N LEU A 15 39.17 6.73 34.11
CA LEU A 15 38.20 7.26 35.10
C LEU A 15 37.80 8.70 34.80
N ALA A 16 38.75 9.56 34.43
CA ALA A 16 38.46 10.92 34.02
C ALA A 16 37.61 10.98 32.74
N LEU A 17 37.89 10.09 31.76
CA LEU A 17 37.10 9.97 30.55
C LEU A 17 35.67 9.49 30.85
N ALA A 18 35.51 8.49 31.70
CA ALA A 18 34.21 8.01 32.15
C ALA A 18 33.41 9.10 32.86
N ALA A 19 34.04 9.84 33.81
CA ALA A 19 33.41 10.95 34.52
C ALA A 19 32.99 12.09 33.56
N LEU A 20 33.81 12.40 32.54
CA LEU A 20 33.45 13.36 31.50
C LEU A 20 32.27 12.89 30.67
N PHE A 21 32.18 11.58 30.38
CA PHE A 21 31.07 10.98 29.66
C PHE A 21 29.79 11.04 30.50
N ASP A 22 29.84 10.71 31.77
CA ASP A 22 28.70 10.81 32.71
C ASP A 22 28.22 12.25 32.87
N LEU A 23 29.14 13.23 33.00
CA LEU A 23 28.78 14.64 33.03
C LEU A 23 28.13 15.13 31.73
N ARG A 24 28.50 14.57 30.57
CA ARG A 24 27.84 14.86 29.31
C ARG A 24 26.45 14.20 29.20
N LEU A 25 26.31 12.95 29.66
CA LEU A 25 25.03 12.26 29.77
C LEU A 25 24.07 12.97 30.74
N ALA A 26 24.55 13.41 31.90
CA ALA A 26 23.75 14.15 32.88
C ALA A 26 23.26 15.52 32.36
N ARG A 27 23.92 16.07 31.33
CA ARG A 27 23.48 17.30 30.64
C ARG A 27 22.58 17.02 29.44
N TYR A 28 22.34 15.74 29.12
CA TYR A 28 21.44 15.38 28.03
C TYR A 28 20.02 15.72 28.46
N ASP A 29 19.37 16.61 27.72
CA ASP A 29 18.01 17.06 28.00
C ASP A 29 17.03 15.98 27.61
N LEU A 30 16.70 15.09 28.55
CA LEU A 30 15.70 14.02 28.38
C LEU A 30 14.28 14.58 28.21
N SER A 31 14.08 15.89 28.38
CA SER A 31 12.79 16.53 28.09
C SER A 31 12.51 16.67 26.61
N ARG A 32 13.54 16.60 25.76
CA ARG A 32 13.40 16.66 24.31
C ARG A 32 13.17 15.27 23.70
N PRO A 33 12.31 15.15 22.68
CA PRO A 33 12.15 13.89 21.98
C PRO A 33 13.47 13.46 21.31
N TYR A 34 13.70 12.14 21.26
CA TYR A 34 14.87 11.61 20.57
C TYR A 34 14.90 12.09 19.10
N ASP A 35 16.02 12.63 18.69
CA ASP A 35 16.22 13.07 17.31
C ASP A 35 17.62 12.69 16.81
N VAL A 36 17.71 12.33 15.53
CA VAL A 36 18.98 12.04 14.86
C VAL A 36 19.69 13.37 14.55
N ALA A 37 20.92 13.51 15.03
CA ALA A 37 21.67 14.77 14.91
C ALA A 37 21.96 15.11 13.43
N HIS A 38 22.43 14.11 12.66
CA HIS A 38 22.82 14.28 11.25
C HIS A 38 22.71 12.95 10.50
N VAL A 39 22.18 13.00 9.29
CA VAL A 39 22.14 11.85 8.38
C VAL A 39 23.12 12.14 7.23
N PRO A 40 24.25 11.42 7.16
CA PRO A 40 25.22 11.63 6.09
C PRO A 40 24.69 11.08 4.75
N SER A 41 25.24 11.56 3.63
CA SER A 41 24.90 10.97 2.33
C SER A 41 25.39 9.53 2.21
N GLY A 42 24.71 8.69 1.45
CA GLY A 42 25.10 7.30 1.21
C GLY A 42 26.50 7.15 0.62
N LYS A 43 27.00 8.14 -0.15
CA LYS A 43 28.38 8.16 -0.66
C LYS A 43 29.41 8.28 0.47
N VAL A 44 29.20 9.23 1.39
CA VAL A 44 30.09 9.44 2.54
C VAL A 44 30.04 8.23 3.48
N ALA A 45 28.87 7.72 3.78
CA ALA A 45 28.69 6.57 4.64
C ALA A 45 29.34 5.28 4.08
N ARG A 46 29.28 5.06 2.77
CA ARG A 46 29.94 3.92 2.12
C ARG A 46 31.46 3.97 2.28
N VAL A 47 32.07 5.16 2.22
CA VAL A 47 33.49 5.33 2.45
C VAL A 47 33.83 5.12 3.94
N ALA A 48 33.04 5.74 4.83
CA ALA A 48 33.22 5.63 6.28
C ALA A 48 33.03 4.18 6.80
N ALA A 49 32.27 3.35 6.09
CA ALA A 49 32.04 1.96 6.44
C ALA A 49 33.29 1.08 6.38
N LEU A 50 34.37 1.51 5.71
CA LEU A 50 35.64 0.78 5.58
C LEU A 50 35.47 -0.71 5.23
N GLY A 51 34.50 -1.04 4.37
CA GLY A 51 34.12 -2.41 4.01
C GLY A 51 32.99 -3.04 4.85
N HIS A 52 32.65 -2.49 6.01
CA HIS A 52 31.63 -3.01 6.93
C HIS A 52 30.26 -2.35 6.71
N ARG A 53 29.77 -2.32 5.46
CA ARG A 53 28.54 -1.58 5.08
C ARG A 53 27.30 -2.09 5.81
N THR A 54 27.13 -3.42 5.90
CA THR A 54 25.96 -4.02 6.58
C THR A 54 25.94 -3.67 8.05
N PHE A 55 27.10 -3.73 8.74
CA PHE A 55 27.19 -3.33 10.13
C PHE A 55 26.81 -1.85 10.34
N LEU A 56 27.30 -0.97 9.46
CA LEU A 56 26.94 0.44 9.53
C LEU A 56 25.46 0.67 9.21
N SER A 57 24.90 -0.10 8.28
CA SER A 57 23.44 -0.12 8.00
C SER A 57 22.64 -0.47 9.24
N ASP A 58 23.05 -1.52 9.96
CA ASP A 58 22.38 -1.97 11.18
C ASP A 58 22.41 -0.90 12.29
N LEU A 59 23.50 -0.18 12.44
CA LEU A 59 23.58 0.95 13.40
C LEU A 59 22.58 2.06 13.03
N TYR A 60 22.53 2.50 11.78
CA TYR A 60 21.53 3.50 11.34
C TYR A 60 20.10 2.95 11.38
N TRP A 61 19.91 1.65 11.22
CA TRP A 61 18.61 1.03 11.43
C TRP A 61 18.15 1.10 12.88
N LEU A 62 19.05 0.90 13.86
CA LEU A 62 18.74 1.10 15.27
C LEU A 62 18.36 2.56 15.56
N ASP A 63 19.06 3.52 14.97
CA ASP A 63 18.69 4.94 15.05
C ASP A 63 17.28 5.18 14.44
N ALA A 64 16.97 4.55 13.32
CA ALA A 64 15.65 4.66 12.69
C ALA A 64 14.55 4.07 13.57
N VAL A 65 14.79 2.90 14.21
CA VAL A 65 13.83 2.27 15.12
C VAL A 65 13.56 3.18 16.33
N GLN A 66 14.61 3.76 16.94
CA GLN A 66 14.46 4.70 18.04
C GLN A 66 13.74 5.98 17.58
N TYR A 67 14.08 6.48 16.39
CA TYR A 67 13.42 7.65 15.79
C TYR A 67 11.93 7.42 15.58
N ILE A 68 11.51 6.23 15.10
CA ILE A 68 10.11 5.86 14.91
C ILE A 68 9.40 5.62 16.24
N GLY A 69 10.10 4.96 17.20
CA GLY A 69 9.53 4.56 18.48
C GLY A 69 9.44 5.66 19.53
N GLU A 70 9.90 6.88 19.23
CA GLU A 70 9.84 8.01 20.17
C GLU A 70 8.38 8.40 20.46
N PRO A 71 7.91 8.33 21.73
CA PRO A 71 6.53 8.64 22.07
C PRO A 71 6.08 10.06 21.70
N ARG A 72 7.02 11.00 21.59
CA ARG A 72 6.78 12.40 21.21
C ARG A 72 7.26 12.72 19.79
N ALA A 73 7.27 11.71 18.91
CA ALA A 73 7.74 11.86 17.53
C ALA A 73 6.99 12.97 16.77
N ASP A 74 5.70 13.16 17.05
CA ASP A 74 4.89 14.21 16.42
C ASP A 74 5.34 15.64 16.79
N GLU A 75 5.93 15.83 17.98
CA GLU A 75 6.48 17.14 18.40
C GLU A 75 7.74 17.50 17.60
N ARG A 76 8.53 16.51 17.28
CA ARG A 76 9.78 16.62 16.53
C ARG A 76 9.58 16.69 15.01
N GLY A 77 8.51 16.05 14.51
CA GLY A 77 8.26 15.83 13.09
C GLY A 77 9.00 14.60 12.51
N TRP A 78 8.78 14.36 11.23
CA TRP A 78 9.18 13.12 10.54
C TRP A 78 10.19 13.34 9.41
N ASP A 79 10.80 14.53 9.33
CA ASP A 79 11.63 14.94 8.18
C ASP A 79 12.90 14.11 7.98
N LYS A 80 13.43 13.52 9.05
CA LYS A 80 14.66 12.73 8.99
C LYS A 80 14.41 11.25 8.70
N LEU A 81 13.16 10.77 8.76
CA LEU A 81 12.88 9.35 8.56
C LEU A 81 13.26 8.89 7.14
N PHE A 82 12.80 9.60 6.11
CA PHE A 82 13.15 9.21 4.74
C PHE A 82 14.66 9.20 4.47
N PRO A 83 15.43 10.29 4.74
CA PRO A 83 16.87 10.26 4.50
C PRO A 83 17.60 9.21 5.33
N LEU A 84 17.15 8.93 6.55
CA LEU A 84 17.75 7.90 7.40
C LEU A 84 17.56 6.48 6.81
N ILE A 85 16.35 6.16 6.38
CA ILE A 85 16.05 4.87 5.74
C ILE A 85 16.68 4.78 4.35
N ASP A 86 16.74 5.86 3.61
CA ASP A 86 17.44 5.90 2.32
C ASP A 86 18.93 5.55 2.49
N LEU A 87 19.56 6.08 3.56
CA LEU A 87 20.92 5.73 3.96
C LEU A 87 21.06 4.25 4.34
N VAL A 88 20.19 3.73 5.20
CA VAL A 88 20.18 2.31 5.61
C VAL A 88 20.16 1.41 4.37
N THR A 89 19.25 1.68 3.44
CA THR A 89 19.07 0.88 2.23
C THR A 89 20.11 1.14 1.15
N ASP A 90 20.83 2.24 1.19
CA ASP A 90 22.03 2.49 0.38
C ASP A 90 23.24 1.68 0.84
N LEU A 91 23.33 1.42 2.14
CA LEU A 91 24.39 0.63 2.76
C LEU A 91 24.12 -0.86 2.63
N ASP A 92 22.88 -1.30 2.88
CA ASP A 92 22.41 -2.68 2.65
C ASP A 92 21.08 -2.71 1.89
N PRO A 93 21.09 -2.85 0.56
CA PRO A 93 19.87 -2.96 -0.24
C PRO A 93 18.98 -4.17 0.12
N ARG A 94 19.51 -5.18 0.82
CA ARG A 94 18.72 -6.36 1.22
C ARG A 94 17.96 -6.18 2.52
N HIS A 95 18.06 -5.00 3.15
CA HIS A 95 17.37 -4.69 4.40
C HIS A 95 15.86 -4.46 4.17
N GLY A 96 15.11 -5.55 3.87
CA GLY A 96 13.69 -5.51 3.47
C GLY A 96 12.78 -4.79 4.46
N TYR A 97 12.99 -5.02 5.77
CA TYR A 97 12.19 -4.37 6.82
C TYR A 97 12.35 -2.85 6.85
N ALA A 98 13.51 -2.31 6.50
CA ALA A 98 13.70 -0.86 6.44
C ALA A 98 12.79 -0.22 5.39
N TYR A 99 12.73 -0.78 4.18
CA TYR A 99 11.82 -0.30 3.13
C TYR A 99 10.36 -0.37 3.56
N GLN A 100 9.94 -1.52 4.09
CA GLN A 100 8.56 -1.75 4.46
C GLN A 100 8.12 -0.83 5.61
N THR A 101 8.90 -0.76 6.69
CA THR A 101 8.58 0.06 7.86
C THR A 101 8.49 1.54 7.49
N ALA A 102 9.47 2.05 6.72
CA ALA A 102 9.42 3.44 6.26
C ALA A 102 8.23 3.70 5.34
N GLY A 103 7.93 2.78 4.43
CA GLY A 103 6.75 2.89 3.57
C GLY A 103 5.47 3.06 4.37
N ILE A 104 5.27 2.25 5.41
CA ILE A 104 4.09 2.31 6.29
C ILE A 104 4.05 3.60 7.10
N VAL A 105 5.14 3.93 7.79
CA VAL A 105 5.18 5.09 8.70
C VAL A 105 5.04 6.40 7.92
N LEU A 106 5.77 6.56 6.81
CA LEU A 106 5.68 7.75 5.97
C LEU A 106 4.27 7.93 5.40
N SER A 107 3.60 6.86 4.97
CA SER A 107 2.20 6.93 4.52
C SER A 107 1.27 7.38 5.64
N ALA A 108 1.40 6.81 6.83
CA ALA A 108 0.58 7.15 7.99
C ALA A 108 0.79 8.62 8.42
N GLN A 109 1.98 9.18 8.18
CA GLN A 109 2.31 10.57 8.44
C GLN A 109 2.01 11.52 7.27
N GLY A 110 1.31 11.05 6.23
CA GLY A 110 0.94 11.86 5.07
C GLY A 110 2.07 12.15 4.08
N ARG A 111 3.24 11.58 4.27
CA ARG A 111 4.43 11.77 3.41
C ARG A 111 4.43 10.74 2.27
N LEU A 112 3.36 10.76 1.47
CA LEU A 112 3.09 9.71 0.47
C LEU A 112 4.15 9.62 -0.62
N GLU A 113 4.71 10.76 -1.06
CA GLU A 113 5.77 10.79 -2.08
C GLU A 113 7.04 10.11 -1.61
N GLU A 114 7.41 10.31 -0.34
CA GLU A 114 8.58 9.68 0.26
C GLU A 114 8.35 8.19 0.51
N SER A 115 7.14 7.83 0.96
CA SER A 115 6.73 6.42 1.07
C SER A 115 6.83 5.72 -0.29
N ASP A 116 6.28 6.30 -1.34
CA ASP A 116 6.35 5.72 -2.68
C ASP A 116 7.79 5.59 -3.19
N ARG A 117 8.63 6.59 -2.94
CA ARG A 117 10.04 6.55 -3.36
C ARG A 117 10.79 5.41 -2.69
N ILE A 118 10.62 5.25 -1.38
CA ILE A 118 11.33 4.19 -0.65
C ILE A 118 10.82 2.79 -1.00
N LEU A 119 9.50 2.62 -1.18
CA LEU A 119 8.91 1.36 -1.60
C LEU A 119 9.31 0.97 -3.04
N LYS A 120 9.37 1.93 -3.96
CA LYS A 120 9.88 1.72 -5.33
C LYS A 120 11.36 1.36 -5.34
N LYS A 121 12.18 2.03 -4.52
CA LYS A 121 13.58 1.65 -4.32
C LYS A 121 13.68 0.19 -3.82
N GLY A 122 12.80 -0.23 -2.92
CA GLY A 122 12.70 -1.61 -2.45
C GLY A 122 12.33 -2.60 -3.55
N LEU A 123 11.43 -2.23 -4.46
CA LEU A 123 11.10 -3.06 -5.63
C LEU A 123 12.26 -3.25 -6.61
N GLU A 124 13.05 -2.21 -6.80
CA GLU A 124 14.17 -2.19 -7.75
C GLU A 124 15.42 -2.90 -7.21
N GLN A 125 15.78 -2.62 -5.96
CA GLN A 125 17.07 -2.96 -5.37
C GLN A 125 16.98 -3.93 -4.19
N GLY A 126 15.81 -4.02 -3.55
CA GLY A 126 15.58 -4.80 -2.34
C GLY A 126 15.25 -6.27 -2.60
N PRO A 127 14.89 -7.00 -1.53
CA PRO A 127 14.41 -8.37 -1.65
C PRO A 127 13.05 -8.40 -2.38
N LYS A 128 12.74 -9.53 -3.00
CA LYS A 128 11.47 -9.71 -3.74
C LYS A 128 10.28 -9.93 -2.81
N TRP A 129 9.90 -8.91 -2.06
CA TRP A 129 8.79 -8.95 -1.12
C TRP A 129 7.52 -8.37 -1.73
N TRP A 130 6.45 -9.14 -1.70
CA TRP A 130 5.12 -8.72 -2.16
C TRP A 130 4.56 -7.52 -1.38
N THR A 131 5.07 -7.28 -0.18
CA THR A 131 4.62 -6.17 0.68
C THR A 131 4.95 -4.80 0.10
N PHE A 132 6.00 -4.66 -0.71
CA PHE A 132 6.34 -3.37 -1.32
C PHE A 132 5.27 -2.91 -2.32
N PRO A 133 4.91 -3.69 -3.34
CA PRO A 133 3.82 -3.27 -4.24
C PRO A 133 2.47 -3.26 -3.51
N TYR A 134 2.25 -4.07 -2.47
CA TYR A 134 1.05 -4.00 -1.65
C TYR A 134 0.87 -2.62 -0.99
N TYR A 135 1.92 -2.07 -0.36
CA TYR A 135 1.84 -0.74 0.26
C TYR A 135 1.79 0.39 -0.78
N LEU A 136 2.39 0.23 -1.96
CA LEU A 136 2.19 1.15 -3.08
C LEU A 136 0.73 1.14 -3.56
N ALA A 137 0.10 -0.05 -3.62
CA ALA A 137 -1.33 -0.16 -3.90
C ALA A 137 -2.16 0.57 -2.85
N PHE A 138 -1.83 0.36 -1.57
CA PHE A 138 -2.52 1.03 -0.47
C PHE A 138 -2.39 2.56 -0.56
N ASN A 139 -1.21 3.08 -0.85
CA ASN A 139 -0.98 4.51 -1.06
C ASN A 139 -1.84 5.07 -2.20
N ALA A 140 -1.92 4.34 -3.31
CA ALA A 140 -2.68 4.78 -4.48
C ALA A 140 -4.19 4.80 -4.20
N TRP A 141 -4.78 3.66 -3.81
CA TRP A 141 -6.23 3.58 -3.70
C TRP A 141 -6.78 4.22 -2.43
N PHE A 142 -6.11 4.02 -1.29
CA PHE A 142 -6.64 4.46 0.01
C PHE A 142 -6.41 5.95 0.25
N TYR A 143 -5.19 6.41 0.03
CA TYR A 143 -4.84 7.80 0.31
C TYR A 143 -5.12 8.75 -0.85
N ARG A 144 -4.94 8.30 -2.12
CA ARG A 144 -5.11 9.15 -3.31
C ARG A 144 -6.43 8.92 -4.04
N GLY A 145 -7.14 7.83 -3.77
CA GLY A 145 -8.34 7.44 -4.51
C GLY A 145 -8.06 6.96 -5.94
N ASP A 146 -6.79 6.68 -6.26
CA ASP A 146 -6.39 6.17 -7.58
C ASP A 146 -6.55 4.64 -7.60
N TYR A 147 -7.77 4.19 -7.91
CA TYR A 147 -8.11 2.77 -7.99
C TYR A 147 -7.36 2.07 -9.13
N GLN A 148 -7.07 2.76 -10.23
CA GLN A 148 -6.38 2.17 -11.36
C GLN A 148 -4.92 1.84 -11.03
N GLN A 149 -4.21 2.79 -10.45
CA GLN A 149 -2.83 2.54 -10.01
C GLN A 149 -2.80 1.56 -8.83
N GLY A 150 -3.76 1.66 -7.90
CA GLY A 150 -3.93 0.73 -6.81
C GLY A 150 -4.11 -0.71 -7.29
N ALA A 151 -4.98 -0.93 -8.29
CA ALA A 151 -5.19 -2.25 -8.90
C ALA A 151 -3.91 -2.83 -9.52
N ARG A 152 -3.15 -2.02 -10.28
CA ARG A 152 -1.87 -2.48 -10.89
C ARG A 152 -0.86 -2.93 -9.86
N TYR A 153 -0.67 -2.17 -8.78
CA TYR A 153 0.26 -2.55 -7.73
C TYR A 153 -0.24 -3.73 -6.90
N ALA A 154 -1.54 -3.83 -6.63
CA ALA A 154 -2.11 -4.97 -5.93
C ALA A 154 -1.99 -6.27 -6.75
N GLU A 155 -2.20 -6.21 -8.06
CA GLU A 155 -1.97 -7.31 -9.01
C GLU A 155 -0.51 -7.75 -8.99
N MET A 156 0.44 -6.80 -9.09
CA MET A 156 1.86 -7.09 -8.97
C MET A 156 2.19 -7.81 -7.65
N ALA A 157 1.62 -7.34 -6.52
CA ALA A 157 1.81 -7.96 -5.22
C ALA A 157 1.24 -9.38 -5.17
N ALA A 158 0.04 -9.60 -5.71
CA ALA A 158 -0.66 -10.88 -5.70
C ALA A 158 0.07 -11.98 -6.49
N LEU A 159 0.79 -11.59 -7.55
CA LEU A 159 1.58 -12.50 -8.39
C LEU A 159 2.98 -12.81 -7.80
N MET A 160 3.38 -12.12 -6.72
CA MET A 160 4.70 -12.37 -6.11
C MET A 160 4.67 -13.58 -5.17
N PRO A 161 5.79 -14.32 -5.06
CA PRO A 161 5.89 -15.46 -4.14
C PRO A 161 5.58 -15.07 -2.69
N GLY A 162 4.79 -15.90 -2.01
CA GLY A 162 4.42 -15.72 -0.59
C GLY A 162 3.33 -14.67 -0.34
N ALA A 163 2.73 -14.09 -1.38
CA ALA A 163 1.57 -13.22 -1.23
C ALA A 163 0.39 -13.99 -0.64
N SER A 164 -0.33 -13.35 0.29
CA SER A 164 -1.52 -13.95 0.87
C SER A 164 -2.72 -13.83 -0.08
N THR A 165 -3.70 -14.73 0.06
CA THR A 165 -4.95 -14.69 -0.70
C THR A 165 -5.69 -13.35 -0.56
N ASN A 166 -5.57 -12.69 0.59
CA ASN A 166 -6.18 -11.36 0.80
C ASN A 166 -5.63 -10.30 -0.17
N VAL A 167 -4.39 -10.43 -0.60
CA VAL A 167 -3.79 -9.51 -1.60
C VAL A 167 -4.45 -9.71 -2.96
N ALA A 168 -4.69 -10.97 -3.35
CA ALA A 168 -5.42 -11.30 -4.57
C ALA A 168 -6.87 -10.74 -4.52
N HIS A 169 -7.57 -10.90 -3.40
CA HIS A 169 -8.90 -10.31 -3.22
C HIS A 169 -8.89 -8.78 -3.32
N LEU A 170 -7.88 -8.13 -2.74
CA LEU A 170 -7.72 -6.68 -2.87
C LEU A 170 -7.53 -6.27 -4.33
N ALA A 171 -6.65 -6.98 -5.05
CA ALA A 171 -6.36 -6.70 -6.45
C ALA A 171 -7.63 -6.80 -7.32
N VAL A 172 -8.40 -7.89 -7.16
CA VAL A 172 -9.68 -8.09 -7.87
C VAL A 172 -10.68 -6.99 -7.53
N SER A 173 -10.83 -6.68 -6.23
CA SER A 173 -11.75 -5.63 -5.78
C SER A 173 -11.41 -4.25 -6.34
N LEU A 174 -10.13 -3.90 -6.39
CA LEU A 174 -9.69 -2.63 -6.97
C LEU A 174 -9.88 -2.61 -8.49
N LYS A 175 -9.55 -3.71 -9.17
CA LYS A 175 -9.72 -3.84 -10.62
C LYS A 175 -11.18 -3.69 -11.02
N SER A 176 -12.09 -4.34 -10.30
CA SER A 176 -13.53 -4.23 -10.55
C SER A 176 -14.06 -2.80 -10.40
N LYS A 177 -13.44 -1.98 -9.53
CA LYS A 177 -13.80 -0.57 -9.35
C LYS A 177 -13.30 0.36 -10.46
N THR A 178 -12.40 -0.11 -11.32
CA THR A 178 -11.93 0.69 -12.47
C THR A 178 -12.95 0.80 -13.59
N GLY A 179 -14.10 0.12 -13.49
CA GLY A 179 -15.20 0.15 -14.46
C GLY A 179 -15.03 -0.80 -15.64
N ARG A 180 -14.02 -1.66 -15.60
CA ARG A 180 -13.74 -2.68 -16.64
C ARG A 180 -13.72 -4.06 -15.99
N PRO A 181 -14.88 -4.70 -15.83
CA PRO A 181 -14.97 -6.02 -15.20
C PRO A 181 -14.24 -7.12 -15.99
N GLU A 182 -14.07 -6.95 -17.30
CA GLU A 182 -13.29 -7.85 -18.17
C GLU A 182 -11.84 -7.97 -17.67
N ASP A 183 -11.21 -6.84 -17.30
CA ASP A 183 -9.85 -6.81 -16.77
C ASP A 183 -9.75 -7.57 -15.43
N ALA A 184 -10.82 -7.53 -14.62
CA ALA A 184 -10.87 -8.29 -13.38
C ALA A 184 -11.00 -9.80 -13.63
N ILE A 185 -11.78 -10.21 -14.62
CA ILE A 185 -11.94 -11.61 -15.05
C ILE A 185 -10.59 -12.17 -15.49
N GLU A 186 -9.89 -11.48 -16.41
CA GLU A 186 -8.57 -11.89 -16.89
C GLU A 186 -7.57 -12.07 -15.73
N MET A 187 -7.53 -11.12 -14.81
CA MET A 187 -6.64 -11.20 -13.64
C MET A 187 -6.97 -12.39 -12.73
N ILE A 188 -8.27 -12.67 -12.49
CA ILE A 188 -8.67 -13.81 -11.67
C ILE A 188 -8.24 -15.12 -12.33
N GLU A 189 -8.40 -15.24 -13.65
CA GLU A 189 -7.97 -16.42 -14.40
C GLU A 189 -6.45 -16.65 -14.30
N GLU A 190 -5.65 -15.57 -14.35
CA GLU A 190 -4.19 -15.68 -14.14
C GLU A 190 -3.85 -16.09 -12.70
N LEU A 191 -4.51 -15.49 -11.69
CA LEU A 191 -4.30 -15.83 -10.29
C LEU A 191 -4.68 -17.29 -10.00
N LYS A 192 -5.75 -17.83 -10.61
CA LYS A 192 -6.15 -19.23 -10.47
C LYS A 192 -5.07 -20.20 -10.94
N LYS A 193 -4.24 -19.85 -11.93
CA LYS A 193 -3.12 -20.69 -12.39
C LYS A 193 -2.01 -20.82 -11.33
N THR A 194 -1.90 -19.85 -10.42
CA THR A 194 -0.84 -19.79 -9.39
C THR A 194 -1.26 -20.38 -8.05
N VAL A 195 -2.56 -20.45 -7.78
CA VAL A 195 -3.12 -20.94 -6.52
C VAL A 195 -3.14 -22.46 -6.52
N LYS A 196 -2.66 -23.06 -5.39
CA LYS A 196 -2.54 -24.50 -5.22
C LYS A 196 -3.53 -25.08 -4.21
N ASP A 197 -4.08 -24.27 -3.31
CA ASP A 197 -5.00 -24.71 -2.29
C ASP A 197 -6.46 -24.48 -2.69
N GLU A 198 -7.32 -25.43 -2.33
CA GLU A 198 -8.74 -25.45 -2.72
C GLU A 198 -9.53 -24.27 -2.14
N LYS A 199 -9.21 -23.82 -0.93
CA LYS A 199 -9.89 -22.70 -0.29
C LYS A 199 -9.65 -21.39 -1.05
N SER A 200 -8.41 -21.14 -1.43
CA SER A 200 -8.05 -19.95 -2.22
C SER A 200 -8.63 -20.03 -3.63
N ALA A 201 -8.65 -21.22 -4.24
CA ALA A 201 -9.29 -21.42 -5.54
C ALA A 201 -10.80 -21.14 -5.48
N GLY A 202 -11.50 -21.65 -4.47
CA GLY A 202 -12.92 -21.38 -4.27
C GLY A 202 -13.24 -19.91 -4.04
N ALA A 203 -12.39 -19.21 -3.29
CA ALA A 203 -12.55 -17.78 -3.09
C ALA A 203 -12.36 -16.96 -4.39
N LEU A 204 -11.45 -17.38 -5.28
CA LEU A 204 -11.29 -16.77 -6.60
C LEU A 204 -12.47 -17.09 -7.52
N ASP A 205 -13.07 -18.28 -7.43
CA ASP A 205 -14.29 -18.63 -8.16
C ASP A 205 -15.47 -17.74 -7.79
N ASP A 206 -15.65 -17.45 -6.51
CA ASP A 206 -16.67 -16.51 -6.04
C ASP A 206 -16.43 -15.09 -6.56
N GLN A 207 -15.16 -14.64 -6.59
CA GLN A 207 -14.80 -13.34 -7.17
C GLN A 207 -15.03 -13.32 -8.70
N LEU A 208 -14.77 -14.43 -9.38
CA LEU A 208 -15.04 -14.56 -10.82
C LEU A 208 -16.52 -14.40 -11.10
N LYS A 209 -17.40 -15.09 -10.35
CA LYS A 209 -18.85 -14.94 -10.48
C LYS A 209 -19.31 -13.48 -10.30
N LEU A 210 -18.76 -12.76 -9.30
CA LEU A 210 -19.07 -11.35 -9.09
C LEU A 210 -18.60 -10.46 -10.26
N ALA A 211 -17.42 -10.72 -10.81
CA ALA A 211 -16.89 -9.97 -11.94
C ALA A 211 -17.70 -10.24 -13.24
N VAL A 212 -18.13 -11.49 -13.47
CA VAL A 212 -19.02 -11.88 -14.57
C VAL A 212 -20.37 -11.19 -14.43
N LEU A 213 -20.98 -11.25 -13.23
CA LEU A 213 -22.24 -10.56 -12.95
C LEU A 213 -22.14 -9.06 -13.28
N GLU A 214 -21.08 -8.39 -12.84
CA GLU A 214 -20.89 -6.95 -13.11
C GLU A 214 -20.71 -6.66 -14.61
N ARG A 215 -19.94 -7.50 -15.34
CA ARG A 215 -19.75 -7.39 -16.78
C ARG A 215 -21.08 -7.47 -17.52
N ASP A 216 -21.87 -8.49 -17.20
CA ASP A 216 -23.13 -8.76 -17.86
C ASP A 216 -24.16 -7.68 -17.56
N ALA A 217 -24.24 -7.27 -16.30
CA ALA A 217 -25.13 -6.18 -15.90
C ALA A 217 -24.76 -4.85 -16.59
N GLN A 218 -23.47 -4.51 -16.69
CA GLN A 218 -23.02 -3.31 -17.41
C GLN A 218 -23.30 -3.41 -18.92
N ALA A 219 -23.20 -4.60 -19.52
CA ALA A 219 -23.55 -4.81 -20.92
C ALA A 219 -25.05 -4.54 -21.17
N LEU A 220 -25.91 -5.06 -20.28
CA LEU A 220 -27.36 -4.84 -20.35
C LEU A 220 -27.73 -3.36 -20.07
N GLU A 221 -27.03 -2.69 -19.14
CA GLU A 221 -27.22 -1.25 -18.88
C GLU A 221 -26.82 -0.39 -20.08
N ARG A 222 -25.75 -0.76 -20.82
CA ARG A 222 -25.38 -0.08 -22.08
C ARG A 222 -26.45 -0.27 -23.15
N ALA A 223 -26.98 -1.49 -23.29
CA ALA A 223 -28.06 -1.74 -24.21
C ALA A 223 -29.37 -0.99 -23.86
N ALA A 224 -29.64 -0.81 -22.53
CA ALA A 224 -30.75 0.00 -22.07
C ALA A 224 -30.57 1.49 -22.41
N ALA A 225 -29.36 2.02 -22.28
CA ALA A 225 -29.07 3.40 -22.70
C ALA A 225 -29.20 3.58 -24.22
N GLU A 226 -28.76 2.62 -25.02
CA GLU A 226 -28.93 2.63 -26.48
C GLU A 226 -30.43 2.57 -26.86
N PHE A 227 -31.24 1.78 -26.14
CA PHE A 227 -32.68 1.73 -26.32
C PHE A 227 -33.30 3.10 -26.04
N GLU A 228 -32.94 3.77 -24.96
CA GLU A 228 -33.46 5.09 -24.61
C GLU A 228 -33.09 6.15 -25.67
N GLU A 229 -31.87 6.12 -26.19
CA GLU A 229 -31.46 7.02 -27.29
C GLU A 229 -32.29 6.78 -28.55
N ARG A 230 -32.58 5.51 -28.88
CA ARG A 230 -33.27 5.13 -30.13
C ARG A 230 -34.78 5.35 -30.05
N PHE A 231 -35.39 5.07 -28.89
CA PHE A 231 -36.86 5.10 -28.73
C PHE A 231 -37.36 6.30 -27.89
N HIS A 232 -36.45 7.15 -27.40
CA HIS A 232 -36.74 8.33 -26.61
C HIS A 232 -37.56 8.05 -25.32
N ARG A 233 -37.41 6.88 -24.76
CA ARG A 233 -37.98 6.44 -23.49
C ARG A 233 -37.12 5.37 -22.84
N PRO A 234 -37.09 5.28 -21.49
CA PRO A 234 -36.41 4.19 -20.81
C PRO A 234 -37.13 2.84 -21.09
N ILE A 235 -36.39 1.75 -20.85
CA ILE A 235 -36.96 0.40 -20.85
C ILE A 235 -37.85 0.17 -19.63
N ALA A 236 -38.89 -0.64 -19.75
CA ALA A 236 -39.69 -1.12 -18.64
C ALA A 236 -39.19 -2.47 -18.09
N SER A 237 -38.63 -3.32 -18.98
CA SER A 237 -38.02 -4.60 -18.63
C SER A 237 -36.91 -4.96 -19.60
N LEU A 238 -36.08 -5.95 -19.22
CA LEU A 238 -35.02 -6.46 -20.11
C LEU A 238 -35.58 -7.19 -21.37
N ASP A 239 -36.83 -7.63 -21.33
CA ASP A 239 -37.48 -8.24 -22.50
C ASP A 239 -37.60 -7.28 -23.68
N GLU A 240 -37.69 -5.96 -23.42
CA GLU A 240 -37.71 -4.96 -24.47
C GLU A 240 -36.38 -4.88 -25.24
N LEU A 241 -35.26 -5.21 -24.61
CA LEU A 241 -33.95 -5.29 -25.26
C LEU A 241 -33.90 -6.47 -26.24
N LEU A 242 -34.53 -7.60 -25.91
CA LEU A 242 -34.67 -8.74 -26.78
C LEU A 242 -35.61 -8.43 -27.96
N ALA A 243 -36.77 -7.83 -27.67
CA ALA A 243 -37.76 -7.46 -28.68
C ALA A 243 -37.25 -6.43 -29.71
N SER A 244 -36.34 -5.51 -29.24
CA SER A 244 -35.72 -4.51 -30.10
C SER A 244 -34.43 -4.99 -30.81
N HIS A 245 -34.05 -6.24 -30.62
CA HIS A 245 -32.82 -6.85 -31.15
C HIS A 245 -31.52 -6.10 -30.72
N LEU A 246 -31.54 -5.38 -29.59
CA LEU A 246 -30.35 -4.78 -29.01
C LEU A 246 -29.51 -5.81 -28.26
N VAL A 247 -30.14 -6.90 -27.82
CA VAL A 247 -29.50 -8.08 -27.23
C VAL A 247 -30.08 -9.32 -27.86
N GLU A 248 -29.22 -10.27 -28.24
CA GLU A 248 -29.68 -11.53 -28.85
C GLU A 248 -30.29 -12.48 -27.81
N ARG A 249 -29.69 -12.51 -26.62
CA ARG A 249 -30.16 -13.28 -25.45
C ARG A 249 -29.73 -12.61 -24.15
N LEU A 250 -30.47 -12.82 -23.08
CA LEU A 250 -30.01 -12.46 -21.75
C LEU A 250 -28.92 -13.45 -21.29
N PRO A 251 -27.83 -12.97 -20.69
CA PRO A 251 -26.81 -13.85 -20.15
C PRO A 251 -27.33 -14.66 -18.95
N ASP A 252 -26.73 -15.82 -18.72
CA ASP A 252 -27.03 -16.64 -17.54
C ASP A 252 -26.42 -15.99 -16.31
N ASP A 253 -27.20 -15.90 -15.22
CA ASP A 253 -26.74 -15.40 -13.94
C ASP A 253 -25.75 -16.39 -13.29
N PRO A 254 -24.49 -16.01 -13.01
CA PRO A 254 -23.48 -16.90 -12.44
C PRO A 254 -23.82 -17.42 -11.03
N PHE A 255 -24.83 -16.84 -10.39
CA PHE A 255 -25.34 -17.28 -9.08
C PHE A 255 -26.62 -18.12 -9.18
N GLY A 256 -27.06 -18.47 -10.40
CA GLY A 256 -28.21 -19.33 -10.65
C GLY A 256 -29.57 -18.62 -10.57
N GLY A 257 -29.59 -17.29 -10.54
CA GLY A 257 -30.79 -16.48 -10.62
C GLY A 257 -31.10 -16.01 -12.05
N HIS A 258 -31.65 -14.82 -12.16
CA HIS A 258 -31.90 -14.11 -13.42
C HIS A 258 -31.64 -12.63 -13.24
N TYR A 259 -31.28 -11.95 -14.35
CA TYR A 259 -31.15 -10.50 -14.37
C TYR A 259 -32.53 -9.82 -14.50
N TYR A 260 -32.69 -8.69 -13.83
CA TYR A 260 -33.87 -7.85 -13.94
C TYR A 260 -33.51 -6.36 -13.95
N TRP A 261 -34.35 -5.55 -14.54
CA TRP A 261 -34.22 -4.10 -14.57
C TRP A 261 -34.92 -3.46 -13.38
N ASP A 262 -34.19 -2.69 -12.58
CA ASP A 262 -34.79 -1.83 -11.56
C ASP A 262 -34.99 -0.42 -12.14
N ALA A 263 -36.25 -0.08 -12.43
CA ALA A 263 -36.62 1.22 -13.00
C ALA A 263 -36.42 2.37 -12.00
N GLY A 264 -36.42 2.11 -10.67
CA GLY A 264 -36.19 3.11 -9.64
C GLY A 264 -34.74 3.54 -9.54
N GLU A 265 -33.83 2.59 -9.70
CA GLU A 265 -32.39 2.83 -9.71
C GLU A 265 -31.81 3.05 -11.12
N GLY A 266 -32.54 2.67 -12.17
CA GLY A 266 -32.04 2.68 -13.53
C GLY A 266 -30.87 1.71 -13.74
N ARG A 267 -30.93 0.54 -13.08
CA ARG A 267 -29.85 -0.44 -13.04
C ARG A 267 -30.34 -1.87 -13.23
N VAL A 268 -29.42 -2.71 -13.67
CA VAL A 268 -29.63 -4.16 -13.77
C VAL A 268 -29.14 -4.83 -12.50
N HIS A 269 -29.93 -5.73 -11.93
CA HIS A 269 -29.60 -6.54 -10.76
C HIS A 269 -29.80 -8.02 -11.04
N SER A 270 -29.13 -8.88 -10.24
CA SER A 270 -29.39 -10.30 -10.17
C SER A 270 -30.43 -10.60 -9.08
N SER A 271 -31.33 -11.52 -9.33
CA SER A 271 -32.28 -12.00 -8.33
C SER A 271 -31.64 -12.88 -7.26
N ALA A 272 -30.47 -13.47 -7.53
CA ALA A 272 -29.74 -14.34 -6.60
C ALA A 272 -28.67 -13.59 -5.80
N ASN A 273 -28.15 -12.47 -6.31
CA ASN A 273 -27.08 -11.71 -5.64
C ASN A 273 -27.27 -10.20 -5.88
N SER A 274 -27.60 -9.48 -4.82
CA SER A 274 -27.80 -8.02 -4.88
C SER A 274 -26.51 -7.19 -4.93
N PHE A 275 -25.34 -7.84 -4.88
CA PHE A 275 -24.07 -7.15 -4.89
C PHE A 275 -23.77 -6.57 -6.28
N ARG A 276 -23.47 -5.29 -6.32
CA ARG A 276 -22.99 -4.59 -7.52
C ARG A 276 -21.74 -3.78 -7.14
N PHE A 277 -20.75 -3.76 -8.03
CA PHE A 277 -19.60 -2.89 -7.83
C PHE A 277 -20.07 -1.43 -7.88
N ARG A 278 -19.87 -0.69 -6.79
CA ARG A 278 -20.11 0.75 -6.79
C ARG A 278 -19.07 1.40 -7.70
N ARG A 279 -19.52 2.16 -8.70
CA ARG A 279 -18.62 3.12 -9.35
C ARG A 279 -18.14 4.08 -8.26
N PRO A 280 -16.84 4.45 -8.21
CA PRO A 280 -16.40 5.50 -7.32
C PRO A 280 -17.07 6.81 -7.80
N ASP A 281 -18.13 7.21 -7.12
CA ASP A 281 -18.66 8.55 -7.25
C ASP A 281 -17.60 9.49 -6.71
N GLY A 282 -16.76 10.06 -7.57
CA GLY A 282 -15.65 10.96 -7.25
C GLY A 282 -15.00 10.74 -5.90
N ALA A 283 -13.70 10.68 -5.81
CA ALA A 283 -12.86 10.40 -4.65
C ALA A 283 -13.57 10.43 -3.28
N HIS A 284 -14.26 9.35 -2.92
CA HIS A 284 -14.81 9.19 -1.59
C HIS A 284 -13.67 8.71 -0.68
N ARG A 285 -12.94 9.67 -0.12
CA ARG A 285 -12.16 9.42 1.09
C ARG A 285 -13.15 8.90 2.13
N PRO A 286 -12.85 7.81 2.87
CA PRO A 286 -13.68 7.42 4.00
C PRO A 286 -13.89 8.66 4.87
N SER A 287 -15.14 9.06 5.09
CA SER A 287 -15.50 10.20 5.90
C SER A 287 -15.15 9.90 7.36
N GLY A 288 -13.93 10.14 7.76
CA GLY A 288 -13.39 9.83 9.09
C GLY A 288 -11.89 9.87 9.14
N PHE A 289 -11.19 9.76 8.02
CA PHE A 289 -9.75 9.92 7.99
C PHE A 289 -9.40 11.39 7.68
N GLN A 290 -9.58 12.25 8.67
CA GLN A 290 -8.93 13.56 8.66
C GLN A 290 -7.48 13.32 9.07
N TYR A 291 -6.53 13.51 8.11
CA TYR A 291 -5.17 13.82 8.47
C TYR A 291 -5.21 15.01 9.44
N GLN A 292 -5.00 14.76 10.71
CA GLN A 292 -4.64 15.81 11.62
C GLN A 292 -3.20 16.22 11.29
N THR A 293 -3.01 16.99 10.22
CA THR A 293 -1.83 17.82 10.09
C THR A 293 -1.93 18.86 11.21
N LYS A 294 -1.27 18.58 12.32
CA LYS A 294 -1.05 19.56 13.41
C LYS A 294 -0.11 20.71 13.01
N SER A 295 0.21 20.86 11.76
CA SER A 295 0.86 22.06 11.21
C SER A 295 -0.22 22.94 10.60
N GLY A 296 -0.59 23.99 11.34
CA GLY A 296 -1.56 25.02 10.94
C GLY A 296 -1.07 25.87 9.78
N VAL A 297 -0.95 25.28 8.59
CA VAL A 297 -0.84 25.98 7.33
C VAL A 297 -2.06 25.57 6.50
N ARG A 298 -3.09 26.43 6.55
CA ARG A 298 -4.15 26.43 5.53
C ARG A 298 -3.58 26.96 4.23
N PRO A 299 -4.03 26.45 3.07
CA PRO A 299 -3.68 26.98 1.76
C PRO A 299 -4.14 28.41 1.59
#